data_36129054e7ba7511b5ebf6814055c3ad
#
_entry.id   36129054e7ba7511b5ebf6814055c3ad
#
_cell.length_a   1.000
_cell.length_b   1.000
_cell.length_c   1.000
_cell.angle_alpha   90.00
_cell.angle_beta   90.00
_cell.angle_gamma   90.00
#
_symmetry.space_group_name_H-M   'P 1'
#
loop_
_entity.id
_entity.type
_entity.pdbx_description
1 polymer ?
#
loop_
_entity_poly.entity_id
_entity_poly.type
_entity_poly.pdbx_seq_one_letter_code
_entity_poly.pdbx_strand_id
1 'polypeptide(L)'
;ILDIGGQDMKCIKIKNQTVDSVQLNEACSSGCGSFIETFAKSLNYTVEDFAHEALFAKHPIDLGTRCTVFMNSKVKQAQKEGASVEDISAGLSYSVIKNALYKVIKLRSKEDIGKHVVVQGGTFYNEAVLRAFEKETGIEVVRPDIAGLMGAYGMARIAIENDDNEPSTILSLEEIEALDYDTKIRNCGKCTNNCMLTITSFNDGREYISGNRCERGANLPMTSKKLPNLYDYKYGRIFGYKSLSKDDARRGEVGIPRVLNMYENYPFWHTFFTQLGFRVVLS
;
A
#
# COMPACT_ATOMS: atom_id res chain seq x y z
N ILE A 1 14.83 -13.41 0.09
CA ILE A 1 14.13 -13.19 -1.18
C ILE A 1 13.67 -11.75 -1.23
N LEU A 2 13.89 -11.07 -2.33
CA LEU A 2 13.34 -9.74 -2.61
C LEU A 2 12.40 -9.85 -3.81
N ASP A 3 11.13 -9.59 -3.58
CA ASP A 3 10.08 -9.58 -4.61
C ASP A 3 9.68 -8.12 -4.89
N ILE A 4 9.83 -7.67 -6.14
CA ILE A 4 9.40 -6.34 -6.56
C ILE A 4 8.44 -6.49 -7.75
N GLY A 5 7.18 -6.23 -7.48
CA GLY A 5 6.12 -6.20 -8.47
C GLY A 5 5.94 -4.82 -9.12
N GLY A 6 4.83 -4.65 -9.82
CA GLY A 6 4.45 -3.37 -10.42
C GLY A 6 4.14 -2.28 -9.38
N GLN A 7 3.55 -2.62 -8.25
CA GLN A 7 3.05 -1.66 -7.25
C GLN A 7 3.42 -2.00 -5.81
N ASP A 8 3.89 -3.20 -5.54
CA ASP A 8 4.26 -3.65 -4.20
C ASP A 8 5.65 -4.28 -4.19
N MET A 9 6.22 -4.39 -3.01
CA MET A 9 7.45 -5.15 -2.80
C MET A 9 7.42 -5.88 -1.47
N LYS A 10 8.11 -7.00 -1.44
CA LYS A 10 8.24 -7.87 -0.27
C LYS A 10 9.68 -8.29 -0.08
N CYS A 11 10.13 -8.24 1.15
CA CYS A 11 11.41 -8.85 1.55
C CYS A 11 11.13 -10.00 2.50
N ILE A 12 11.53 -11.20 2.12
CA ILE A 12 11.32 -12.43 2.88
C ILE A 12 12.69 -12.93 3.33
N LYS A 13 12.91 -12.98 4.64
CA LYS A 13 14.12 -13.58 5.23
C LYS A 13 13.84 -15.02 5.60
N ILE A 14 14.75 -15.89 5.17
CA ILE A 14 14.68 -17.33 5.43
C ILE A 14 15.87 -17.74 6.26
N LYS A 15 15.61 -18.47 7.35
CA LYS A 15 16.62 -19.10 8.20
C LYS A 15 16.22 -20.54 8.46
N ASN A 16 17.18 -21.43 8.36
CA ASN A 16 16.96 -22.88 8.62
C ASN A 16 15.76 -23.44 7.84
N GLN A 17 15.63 -23.05 6.56
CA GLN A 17 14.55 -23.46 5.64
C GLN A 17 13.14 -22.99 6.04
N THR A 18 13.02 -22.09 7.00
CA THR A 18 11.75 -21.48 7.42
C THR A 18 11.74 -19.98 7.20
N VAL A 19 10.56 -19.41 6.99
CA VAL A 19 10.38 -17.96 6.90
C VAL A 19 10.59 -17.36 8.28
N ASP A 20 11.66 -16.55 8.43
CA ASP A 20 12.01 -15.86 9.67
C ASP A 20 11.23 -14.54 9.79
N SER A 21 11.14 -13.77 8.70
CA SER A 21 10.38 -12.52 8.67
C SER A 21 9.95 -12.13 7.27
N VAL A 22 8.86 -11.39 7.20
CA VAL A 22 8.36 -10.78 5.95
C VAL A 22 8.17 -9.29 6.20
N GLN A 23 8.76 -8.48 5.34
CA GLN A 23 8.56 -7.04 5.32
C GLN A 23 7.85 -6.66 4.02
N LEU A 24 6.79 -5.86 4.14
CA LEU A 24 5.93 -5.45 3.03
C LEU A 24 5.99 -3.94 2.85
N ASN A 25 5.90 -3.48 1.62
CA ASN A 25 5.58 -2.10 1.30
C ASN A 25 4.26 -2.07 0.52
N GLU A 26 3.19 -1.80 1.22
CA GLU A 26 1.84 -1.70 0.64
C GLU A 26 1.41 -0.24 0.42
N ALA A 27 2.13 0.71 1.00
CA ALA A 27 1.67 2.09 1.07
C ALA A 27 2.17 2.98 -0.07
N CYS A 28 3.18 2.56 -0.82
CA CYS A 28 3.81 3.45 -1.80
C CYS A 28 4.45 2.67 -2.97
N SER A 29 3.97 2.91 -4.17
CA SER A 29 4.54 2.37 -5.41
C SER A 29 5.91 2.95 -5.79
N SER A 30 6.44 3.91 -5.01
CA SER A 30 7.75 4.53 -5.27
C SER A 30 8.90 3.58 -4.96
N GLY A 31 9.22 2.72 -5.82
CA GLY A 31 10.22 1.67 -5.69
C GLY A 31 9.79 0.40 -6.39
N CYS A 32 8.68 0.48 -7.13
CA CYS A 32 8.10 -0.64 -7.87
C CYS A 32 8.13 -0.37 -9.38
N GLY A 33 7.86 -1.39 -10.18
CA GLY A 33 8.01 -1.34 -11.63
C GLY A 33 7.15 -0.29 -12.34
N SER A 34 5.93 -0.02 -11.85
CA SER A 34 5.04 1.00 -12.44
C SER A 34 5.64 2.41 -12.42
N PHE A 35 6.55 2.68 -11.50
CA PHE A 35 7.27 3.93 -11.45
C PHE A 35 8.22 4.10 -12.66
N ILE A 36 9.02 3.07 -12.97
CA ILE A 36 9.91 3.07 -14.13
C ILE A 36 9.10 3.14 -15.43
N GLU A 37 8.01 2.35 -15.51
CA GLU A 37 7.11 2.35 -16.66
C GLU A 37 6.52 3.73 -16.95
N THR A 38 6.11 4.46 -15.91
CA THR A 38 5.57 5.82 -16.05
C THR A 38 6.59 6.77 -16.67
N PHE A 39 7.86 6.68 -16.25
CA PHE A 39 8.93 7.52 -16.84
C PHE A 39 9.31 7.07 -18.23
N ALA A 40 9.42 5.78 -18.51
CA ALA A 40 9.67 5.27 -19.85
C ALA A 40 8.63 5.81 -20.85
N LYS A 41 7.34 5.67 -20.51
CA LYS A 41 6.23 6.21 -21.32
C LYS A 41 6.31 7.73 -21.50
N SER A 42 6.68 8.48 -20.45
CA SER A 42 6.80 9.94 -20.54
C SER A 42 7.94 10.41 -21.46
N LEU A 43 8.90 9.55 -21.72
CA LEU A 43 10.04 9.77 -22.61
C LEU A 43 9.87 9.10 -23.98
N ASN A 44 8.69 8.48 -24.24
CA ASN A 44 8.37 7.74 -25.46
C ASN A 44 9.25 6.49 -25.69
N TYR A 45 9.62 5.80 -24.59
CA TYR A 45 10.32 4.53 -24.62
C TYR A 45 9.41 3.39 -24.19
N THR A 46 9.67 2.18 -24.71
CA THR A 46 9.20 0.96 -24.07
C THR A 46 9.95 0.75 -22.76
N VAL A 47 9.44 -0.09 -21.85
CA VAL A 47 10.13 -0.39 -20.58
C VAL A 47 11.45 -1.12 -20.86
N GLU A 48 11.46 -1.98 -21.86
CA GLU A 48 12.59 -2.78 -22.29
C GLU A 48 13.70 -1.92 -22.88
N ASP A 49 13.37 -1.03 -23.82
CA ASP A 49 14.34 -0.11 -24.42
C ASP A 49 14.90 0.85 -23.35
N PHE A 50 14.04 1.36 -22.49
CA PHE A 50 14.44 2.24 -21.40
C PHE A 50 15.39 1.57 -20.40
N ALA A 51 15.17 0.27 -20.12
CA ALA A 51 16.06 -0.53 -19.31
C ALA A 51 17.40 -0.78 -20.00
N HIS A 52 17.37 -1.04 -21.30
CA HIS A 52 18.56 -1.27 -22.10
C HIS A 52 19.45 -0.02 -22.13
N GLU A 53 18.89 1.16 -22.39
CA GLU A 53 19.61 2.43 -22.36
C GLU A 53 20.36 2.64 -21.04
N ALA A 54 19.74 2.31 -19.91
CA ALA A 54 20.35 2.48 -18.58
C ALA A 54 21.69 1.73 -18.41
N LEU A 55 21.89 0.64 -19.14
CA LEU A 55 23.13 -0.15 -19.07
C LEU A 55 24.35 0.60 -19.63
N PHE A 56 24.11 1.61 -20.47
CA PHE A 56 25.16 2.43 -21.11
C PHE A 56 25.37 3.78 -20.42
N ALA A 57 24.68 4.03 -19.30
CA ALA A 57 24.82 5.26 -18.53
C ALA A 57 26.25 5.49 -18.06
N LYS A 58 26.79 6.68 -18.35
CA LYS A 58 28.13 7.09 -17.93
C LYS A 58 28.12 7.79 -16.58
N HIS A 59 27.04 8.58 -16.31
CA HIS A 59 26.89 9.39 -15.13
C HIS A 59 25.45 9.30 -14.60
N PRO A 60 25.05 8.12 -14.06
CA PRO A 60 23.68 7.95 -13.52
C PRO A 60 23.30 9.07 -12.57
N ILE A 61 22.15 9.71 -12.78
CA ILE A 61 21.70 10.82 -11.92
C ILE A 61 21.33 10.31 -10.54
N ASP A 62 21.74 11.02 -9.48
CA ASP A 62 21.32 10.67 -8.13
C ASP A 62 19.95 11.25 -7.81
N LEU A 63 18.92 10.41 -7.88
CA LEU A 63 17.56 10.75 -7.52
C LEU A 63 17.26 10.55 -6.02
N GLY A 64 18.17 9.87 -5.31
CA GLY A 64 17.99 9.53 -3.90
C GLY A 64 16.86 8.56 -3.66
N THR A 65 16.31 8.58 -2.43
CA THR A 65 15.23 7.69 -1.96
C THR A 65 13.94 8.46 -1.68
N ARG A 66 13.51 9.34 -2.57
CA ARG A 66 12.33 10.19 -2.37
C ARG A 66 11.06 9.53 -2.92
N CYS A 67 9.91 10.06 -2.50
CA CYS A 67 8.62 9.71 -3.07
C CYS A 67 8.58 10.07 -4.58
N THR A 68 7.88 9.28 -5.37
CA THR A 68 7.66 9.42 -6.82
C THR A 68 7.30 10.84 -7.25
N VAL A 69 6.42 11.51 -6.49
CA VAL A 69 5.98 12.88 -6.77
C VAL A 69 7.15 13.86 -6.79
N PHE A 70 8.08 13.74 -5.84
CA PHE A 70 9.26 14.59 -5.76
C PHE A 70 10.35 14.19 -6.78
N MET A 71 10.41 12.92 -7.15
CA MET A 71 11.35 12.47 -8.20
C MET A 71 11.00 13.03 -9.57
N ASN A 72 9.71 13.18 -9.88
CA ASN A 72 9.27 13.78 -11.15
C ASN A 72 9.89 15.17 -11.36
N SER A 73 9.92 15.99 -10.31
CA SER A 73 10.56 17.31 -10.38
C SER A 73 12.06 17.22 -10.61
N LYS A 74 12.75 16.27 -9.96
CA LYS A 74 14.18 16.06 -10.15
C LYS A 74 14.53 15.54 -11.55
N VAL A 75 13.75 14.60 -12.08
CA VAL A 75 13.94 14.11 -13.44
C VAL A 75 13.75 15.23 -14.45
N LYS A 76 12.70 16.05 -14.32
CA LYS A 76 12.48 17.23 -15.19
C LYS A 76 13.61 18.25 -15.07
N GLN A 77 14.20 18.43 -13.89
CA GLN A 77 15.34 19.30 -13.70
C GLN A 77 16.57 18.71 -14.41
N ALA A 78 16.87 17.44 -14.22
CA ALA A 78 17.99 16.76 -14.88
C ALA A 78 17.89 16.84 -16.42
N GLN A 79 16.67 16.67 -16.97
CA GLN A 79 16.42 16.87 -18.40
C GLN A 79 16.77 18.29 -18.87
N LYS A 80 16.37 19.32 -18.10
CA LYS A 80 16.70 20.72 -18.41
C LYS A 80 18.21 21.01 -18.32
N GLU A 81 18.90 20.30 -17.46
CA GLU A 81 20.35 20.36 -17.27
C GLU A 81 21.13 19.53 -18.32
N GLY A 82 20.42 18.84 -19.23
CA GLY A 82 21.01 18.10 -20.33
C GLY A 82 21.42 16.67 -19.99
N ALA A 83 20.87 16.08 -18.92
CA ALA A 83 21.09 14.67 -18.61
C ALA A 83 20.56 13.77 -19.74
N SER A 84 21.32 12.76 -20.11
CA SER A 84 20.93 11.79 -21.13
C SER A 84 19.83 10.84 -20.64
N VAL A 85 19.14 10.18 -21.56
CA VAL A 85 18.11 9.20 -21.23
C VAL A 85 18.73 8.01 -20.48
N GLU A 86 19.91 7.61 -20.86
CA GLU A 86 20.69 6.54 -20.22
C GLU A 86 20.93 6.86 -18.74
N ASP A 87 21.41 8.08 -18.46
CA ASP A 87 21.73 8.53 -17.10
C ASP A 87 20.46 8.68 -16.23
N ILE A 88 19.35 9.11 -16.83
CA ILE A 88 18.05 9.20 -16.16
C ILE A 88 17.51 7.81 -15.85
N SER A 89 17.52 6.89 -16.81
CA SER A 89 17.01 5.53 -16.62
C SER A 89 17.80 4.75 -15.58
N ALA A 90 19.13 4.86 -15.63
CA ALA A 90 19.98 4.27 -14.60
C ALA A 90 19.73 4.87 -13.22
N GLY A 91 19.58 6.19 -13.12
CA GLY A 91 19.26 6.88 -11.86
C GLY A 91 17.93 6.41 -11.25
N LEU A 92 16.92 6.18 -12.09
CA LEU A 92 15.63 5.62 -11.66
C LEU A 92 15.79 4.19 -11.15
N SER A 93 16.54 3.34 -11.85
CA SER A 93 16.83 1.96 -11.44
C SER A 93 17.54 1.91 -10.09
N TYR A 94 18.56 2.74 -9.86
CA TYR A 94 19.20 2.89 -8.55
C TYR A 94 18.23 3.38 -7.48
N SER A 95 17.36 4.33 -7.80
CA SER A 95 16.39 4.87 -6.84
C SER A 95 15.37 3.82 -6.38
N VAL A 96 14.89 2.97 -7.29
CA VAL A 96 14.01 1.84 -6.96
C VAL A 96 14.70 0.92 -5.94
N ILE A 97 15.94 0.53 -6.22
CA ILE A 97 16.70 -0.35 -5.35
C ILE A 97 17.04 0.30 -4.02
N LYS A 98 17.49 1.55 -4.00
CA LYS A 98 17.74 2.29 -2.76
C LYS A 98 16.48 2.42 -1.90
N ASN A 99 15.31 2.64 -2.50
CA ASN A 99 14.05 2.64 -1.77
C ASN A 99 13.74 1.27 -1.17
N ALA A 100 13.92 0.19 -1.92
CA ALA A 100 13.75 -1.17 -1.41
C ALA A 100 14.66 -1.44 -0.22
N LEU A 101 15.95 -1.19 -0.36
CA LEU A 101 16.95 -1.51 0.65
C LEU A 101 16.83 -0.65 1.91
N TYR A 102 16.73 0.68 1.75
CA TYR A 102 16.87 1.58 2.89
C TYR A 102 15.54 2.01 3.52
N LYS A 103 14.43 2.00 2.76
CA LYS A 103 13.12 2.37 3.33
C LYS A 103 12.26 1.18 3.71
N VAL A 104 12.23 0.13 2.88
CA VAL A 104 11.39 -1.04 3.13
C VAL A 104 12.13 -2.03 4.03
N ILE A 105 13.29 -2.49 3.59
CA ILE A 105 14.10 -3.47 4.33
C ILE A 105 14.76 -2.82 5.55
N LYS A 106 14.97 -1.49 5.50
CA LYS A 106 15.66 -0.70 6.53
C LYS A 106 17.04 -1.25 6.83
N LEU A 107 17.77 -1.55 5.76
CA LEU A 107 19.09 -2.11 5.81
C LEU A 107 20.04 -1.17 6.59
N ARG A 108 20.78 -1.71 7.56
CA ARG A 108 21.77 -0.97 8.35
C ARG A 108 23.19 -1.30 7.91
N SER A 109 23.39 -2.53 7.49
CA SER A 109 24.67 -3.01 6.99
C SER A 109 24.46 -3.99 5.84
N LYS A 110 25.54 -4.26 5.06
CA LYS A 110 25.44 -5.22 3.94
C LYS A 110 25.19 -6.64 4.41
N GLU A 111 25.65 -6.99 5.60
CA GLU A 111 25.48 -8.29 6.23
C GLU A 111 24.00 -8.62 6.53
N ASP A 112 23.16 -7.58 6.69
CA ASP A 112 21.73 -7.73 6.95
C ASP A 112 20.97 -8.34 5.77
N ILE A 113 21.53 -8.29 4.54
CA ILE A 113 20.91 -8.88 3.34
C ILE A 113 21.02 -10.42 3.37
N GLY A 114 22.05 -10.94 3.98
CA GLY A 114 22.37 -12.37 3.99
C GLY A 114 23.34 -12.75 2.86
N LYS A 115 23.70 -14.04 2.82
CA LYS A 115 24.71 -14.55 1.89
C LYS A 115 24.15 -14.95 0.52
N HIS A 116 22.91 -15.39 0.49
CA HIS A 116 22.25 -15.87 -0.73
C HIS A 116 20.99 -15.03 -0.96
N VAL A 117 20.94 -14.35 -2.06
CA VAL A 117 19.83 -13.46 -2.41
C VAL A 117 19.15 -13.96 -3.67
N VAL A 118 17.84 -14.18 -3.57
CA VAL A 118 16.98 -14.45 -4.72
C VAL A 118 16.14 -13.20 -4.97
N VAL A 119 16.11 -12.75 -6.20
CA VAL A 119 15.27 -11.64 -6.63
C VAL A 119 14.18 -12.14 -7.56
N GLN A 120 12.96 -11.67 -7.34
CA GLN A 120 11.78 -12.07 -8.12
C GLN A 120 10.79 -10.91 -8.27
N GLY A 121 9.68 -11.15 -8.97
CA GLY A 121 8.72 -10.12 -9.37
C GLY A 121 9.06 -9.54 -10.74
N GLY A 122 8.03 -9.03 -11.43
CA GLY A 122 8.15 -8.55 -12.81
C GLY A 122 9.17 -7.43 -13.01
N THR A 123 9.42 -6.63 -11.97
CA THR A 123 10.38 -5.52 -12.03
C THR A 123 11.82 -6.02 -12.23
N PHE A 124 12.16 -7.22 -11.79
CA PHE A 124 13.50 -7.78 -11.98
C PHE A 124 13.77 -8.36 -13.38
N TYR A 125 12.78 -8.38 -14.28
CA TYR A 125 13.06 -8.56 -15.70
C TYR A 125 13.78 -7.36 -16.31
N ASN A 126 13.73 -6.20 -15.65
CA ASN A 126 14.51 -5.04 -16.02
C ASN A 126 15.98 -5.25 -15.61
N GLU A 127 16.87 -5.43 -16.60
CA GLU A 127 18.29 -5.69 -16.38
C GLU A 127 19.00 -4.53 -15.65
N ALA A 128 18.58 -3.29 -15.86
CA ALA A 128 19.16 -2.15 -15.16
C ALA A 128 18.83 -2.16 -13.66
N VAL A 129 17.63 -2.61 -13.29
CA VAL A 129 17.24 -2.78 -11.88
C VAL A 129 18.04 -3.91 -11.22
N LEU A 130 18.18 -5.03 -11.92
CA LEU A 130 19.00 -6.15 -11.46
C LEU A 130 20.46 -5.68 -11.23
N ARG A 131 21.03 -5.01 -12.21
CA ARG A 131 22.41 -4.52 -12.12
C ARG A 131 22.58 -3.43 -11.06
N ALA A 132 21.59 -2.56 -10.88
CA ALA A 132 21.61 -1.56 -9.82
C ALA A 132 21.64 -2.22 -8.43
N PHE A 133 20.89 -3.32 -8.23
CA PHE A 133 20.91 -4.07 -7.00
C PHE A 133 22.30 -4.66 -6.71
N GLU A 134 22.90 -5.33 -7.70
CA GLU A 134 24.22 -5.94 -7.55
C GLU A 134 25.30 -4.90 -7.26
N LYS A 135 25.27 -3.76 -7.95
CA LYS A 135 26.22 -2.68 -7.72
C LYS A 135 26.05 -2.00 -6.36
N GLU A 136 24.81 -1.77 -5.92
CA GLU A 136 24.53 -1.11 -4.63
C GLU A 136 24.91 -2.00 -3.44
N THR A 137 24.66 -3.31 -3.56
CA THR A 137 24.91 -4.27 -2.47
C THR A 137 26.30 -4.91 -2.54
N GLY A 138 26.86 -5.04 -3.73
CA GLY A 138 28.07 -5.82 -4.00
C GLY A 138 27.84 -7.33 -3.96
N ILE A 139 26.59 -7.79 -4.05
CA ILE A 139 26.18 -9.19 -3.99
C ILE A 139 25.61 -9.59 -5.34
N GLU A 140 26.13 -10.68 -5.90
CA GLU A 140 25.53 -11.34 -7.05
C GLU A 140 24.27 -12.06 -6.61
N VAL A 141 23.18 -11.94 -7.39
CA VAL A 141 21.86 -12.46 -7.05
C VAL A 141 21.40 -13.53 -8.02
N VAL A 142 20.53 -14.41 -7.53
CA VAL A 142 19.83 -15.39 -8.36
C VAL A 142 18.48 -14.82 -8.76
N ARG A 143 18.28 -14.67 -10.07
CA ARG A 143 16.99 -14.35 -10.67
C ARG A 143 16.45 -15.60 -11.40
N PRO A 144 15.35 -16.20 -10.97
CA PRO A 144 14.70 -17.29 -11.70
C PRO A 144 14.21 -16.83 -13.08
N ASP A 145 14.23 -17.71 -14.08
CA ASP A 145 13.71 -17.41 -15.43
C ASP A 145 12.24 -16.96 -15.39
N ILE A 146 11.46 -17.53 -14.48
CA ILE A 146 10.06 -17.19 -14.23
C ILE A 146 9.87 -16.19 -13.10
N ALA A 147 10.80 -15.26 -12.91
CA ALA A 147 10.81 -14.33 -11.77
C ALA A 147 9.47 -13.61 -11.53
N GLY A 148 8.77 -13.20 -12.59
CA GLY A 148 7.45 -12.57 -12.50
C GLY A 148 6.30 -13.53 -12.18
N LEU A 149 6.51 -14.84 -12.26
CA LEU A 149 5.50 -15.88 -12.04
C LEU A 149 5.76 -16.72 -10.79
N MET A 150 6.78 -16.41 -9.99
CA MET A 150 7.15 -17.21 -8.82
C MET A 150 6.02 -17.33 -7.80
N GLY A 151 5.20 -16.30 -7.62
CA GLY A 151 4.02 -16.34 -6.77
C GLY A 151 2.98 -17.33 -7.30
N ALA A 152 2.68 -17.30 -8.59
CA ALA A 152 1.74 -18.24 -9.22
C ALA A 152 2.27 -19.68 -9.15
N TYR A 153 3.55 -19.87 -9.39
CA TYR A 153 4.19 -21.20 -9.25
C TYR A 153 4.09 -21.74 -7.82
N GLY A 154 4.36 -20.89 -6.82
CA GLY A 154 4.22 -21.25 -5.41
C GLY A 154 2.79 -21.65 -5.06
N MET A 155 1.79 -20.90 -5.53
CA MET A 155 0.37 -21.22 -5.31
C MET A 155 -0.03 -22.54 -5.99
N ALA A 156 0.45 -22.79 -7.21
CA ALA A 156 0.21 -24.06 -7.89
C ALA A 156 0.80 -25.25 -7.10
N ARG A 157 2.00 -25.08 -6.55
CA ARG A 157 2.62 -26.10 -5.68
C ARG A 157 1.79 -26.36 -4.41
N ILE A 158 1.34 -25.30 -3.74
CA ILE A 158 0.48 -25.42 -2.56
C ILE A 158 -0.84 -26.09 -2.91
N ALA A 159 -1.44 -25.77 -4.06
CA ALA A 159 -2.68 -26.41 -4.50
C ALA A 159 -2.48 -27.92 -4.70
N ILE A 160 -1.39 -28.33 -5.36
CA ILE A 160 -1.07 -29.75 -5.56
C ILE A 160 -0.84 -30.47 -4.22
N GLU A 161 -0.14 -29.82 -3.28
CA GLU A 161 0.16 -30.40 -1.96
C GLU A 161 -1.10 -30.56 -1.07
N ASN A 162 -2.12 -29.74 -1.29
CA ASN A 162 -3.38 -29.76 -0.55
C ASN A 162 -4.56 -30.32 -1.37
N ASP A 163 -4.28 -30.94 -2.51
CA ASP A 163 -5.31 -31.57 -3.31
C ASP A 163 -5.91 -32.78 -2.58
N ASP A 164 -7.19 -32.72 -2.32
CA ASP A 164 -7.98 -33.77 -1.66
C ASP A 164 -8.62 -34.76 -2.66
N ASN A 165 -8.31 -34.61 -3.95
CA ASN A 165 -8.87 -35.38 -5.07
C ASN A 165 -10.40 -35.23 -5.22
N GLU A 166 -11.01 -34.22 -4.64
CA GLU A 166 -12.41 -33.92 -4.88
C GLU A 166 -12.61 -33.34 -6.29
N PRO A 167 -13.75 -33.59 -6.92
CA PRO A 167 -14.06 -33.05 -8.24
C PRO A 167 -14.00 -31.51 -8.23
N SER A 168 -13.38 -30.95 -9.25
CA SER A 168 -13.32 -29.48 -9.42
C SER A 168 -14.72 -28.87 -9.52
N THR A 169 -14.93 -27.77 -8.83
CA THR A 169 -16.16 -26.96 -8.93
C THR A 169 -16.10 -25.91 -10.03
N ILE A 170 -15.05 -25.94 -10.86
CA ILE A 170 -14.92 -25.03 -12.00
C ILE A 170 -16.01 -25.33 -13.03
N LEU A 171 -16.59 -24.29 -13.62
CA LEU A 171 -17.61 -24.48 -14.67
C LEU A 171 -17.02 -25.18 -15.90
N SER A 172 -17.82 -25.99 -16.58
CA SER A 172 -17.46 -26.55 -17.88
C SER A 172 -17.31 -25.45 -18.95
N LEU A 173 -16.69 -25.77 -20.07
CA LEU A 173 -16.56 -24.80 -21.17
C LEU A 173 -17.92 -24.39 -21.70
N GLU A 174 -18.88 -25.29 -21.81
CA GLU A 174 -20.25 -25.00 -22.24
C GLU A 174 -20.95 -24.04 -21.25
N GLU A 175 -20.78 -24.27 -19.95
CA GLU A 175 -21.34 -23.36 -18.92
C GLU A 175 -20.67 -21.98 -18.93
N ILE A 176 -19.36 -21.90 -19.19
CA ILE A 176 -18.63 -20.63 -19.33
C ILE A 176 -19.10 -19.89 -20.58
N GLU A 177 -19.26 -20.57 -21.70
CA GLU A 177 -19.75 -19.96 -22.96
C GLU A 177 -21.21 -19.51 -22.85
N ALA A 178 -22.03 -20.20 -22.06
CA ALA A 178 -23.42 -19.82 -21.79
C ALA A 178 -23.59 -18.79 -20.68
N LEU A 179 -22.49 -18.42 -20.01
CA LEU A 179 -22.53 -17.48 -18.90
C LEU A 179 -22.83 -16.06 -19.41
N ASP A 180 -23.97 -15.51 -19.00
CA ASP A 180 -24.36 -14.15 -19.28
C ASP A 180 -24.60 -13.39 -17.97
N TYR A 181 -24.38 -12.07 -18.00
CA TYR A 181 -24.52 -11.25 -16.81
C TYR A 181 -24.93 -9.81 -17.15
N ASP A 182 -25.68 -9.21 -16.24
CA ASP A 182 -26.01 -7.78 -16.26
C ASP A 182 -25.35 -7.09 -15.04
N THR A 183 -24.94 -5.83 -15.23
CA THR A 183 -24.26 -5.07 -14.19
C THR A 183 -25.00 -3.79 -13.87
N LYS A 184 -25.36 -3.58 -12.59
CA LYS A 184 -26.02 -2.38 -12.09
C LYS A 184 -25.20 -1.70 -11.03
N ILE A 185 -25.11 -0.37 -11.10
CA ILE A 185 -24.43 0.44 -10.09
C ILE A 185 -25.48 1.14 -9.23
N ARG A 186 -25.36 1.04 -7.92
CA ARG A 186 -26.21 1.76 -6.97
C ARG A 186 -25.47 2.15 -5.70
N ASN A 187 -25.99 3.15 -4.99
CA ASN A 187 -25.50 3.48 -3.66
C ASN A 187 -26.07 2.54 -2.61
N CYS A 188 -25.25 2.14 -1.63
CA CYS A 188 -25.62 1.19 -0.56
C CYS A 188 -26.76 1.70 0.33
N GLY A 189 -26.71 2.98 0.74
CA GLY A 189 -27.73 3.60 1.60
C GLY A 189 -27.86 3.06 3.04
N LYS A 190 -27.02 2.09 3.44
CA LYS A 190 -27.14 1.42 4.76
C LYS A 190 -26.39 2.12 5.90
N CYS A 191 -25.56 3.11 5.58
CA CYS A 191 -24.83 3.94 6.55
C CYS A 191 -24.29 5.21 5.87
N THR A 192 -23.65 6.10 6.64
CA THR A 192 -23.10 7.37 6.16
C THR A 192 -21.99 7.22 5.09
N ASN A 193 -21.31 6.06 5.01
CA ASN A 193 -20.33 5.82 3.94
C ASN A 193 -20.95 5.77 2.56
N ASN A 194 -22.22 5.41 2.44
CA ASN A 194 -22.99 5.39 1.20
C ASN A 194 -22.21 4.82 0.00
N CYS A 195 -21.56 3.64 0.20
CA CYS A 195 -20.67 3.01 -0.77
C CYS A 195 -21.38 2.85 -2.13
N MET A 196 -20.68 3.14 -3.20
CA MET A 196 -21.11 2.81 -4.55
C MET A 196 -20.88 1.31 -4.77
N LEU A 197 -21.96 0.56 -4.99
CA LEU A 197 -21.96 -0.87 -5.20
C LEU A 197 -22.13 -1.18 -6.68
N THR A 198 -21.36 -2.15 -7.15
CA THR A 198 -21.56 -2.80 -8.43
C THR A 198 -22.20 -4.17 -8.17
N ILE A 199 -23.40 -4.38 -8.70
CA ILE A 199 -24.15 -5.62 -8.58
C ILE A 199 -24.09 -6.30 -9.94
N THR A 200 -23.46 -7.46 -9.99
CA THR A 200 -23.43 -8.32 -11.16
C THR A 200 -24.43 -9.44 -10.95
N SER A 201 -25.47 -9.50 -11.78
CA SER A 201 -26.49 -10.53 -11.78
C SER A 201 -26.25 -11.50 -12.92
N PHE A 202 -26.08 -12.77 -12.62
CA PHE A 202 -25.86 -13.83 -13.62
C PHE A 202 -27.18 -14.44 -14.07
N ASN A 203 -27.18 -15.03 -15.28
CA ASN A 203 -28.35 -15.68 -15.87
C ASN A 203 -28.84 -16.92 -15.08
N ASP A 204 -28.01 -17.47 -14.20
CA ASP A 204 -28.35 -18.56 -13.27
C ASP A 204 -29.02 -18.09 -11.96
N GLY A 205 -29.25 -16.78 -11.81
CA GLY A 205 -29.85 -16.19 -10.62
C GLY A 205 -28.87 -15.82 -9.51
N ARG A 206 -27.59 -16.11 -9.64
CA ARG A 206 -26.57 -15.66 -8.67
C ARG A 206 -26.34 -14.18 -8.80
N GLU A 207 -26.04 -13.53 -7.67
CA GLU A 207 -25.60 -12.13 -7.63
C GLU A 207 -24.24 -12.01 -6.97
N TYR A 208 -23.38 -11.18 -7.54
CA TYR A 208 -22.12 -10.78 -6.93
C TYR A 208 -22.12 -9.28 -6.70
N ILE A 209 -21.84 -8.87 -5.45
CA ILE A 209 -21.82 -7.46 -5.07
C ILE A 209 -20.39 -7.08 -4.71
N SER A 210 -19.88 -6.04 -5.38
CA SER A 210 -18.57 -5.45 -5.13
C SER A 210 -18.67 -3.95 -4.79
N GLY A 211 -17.55 -3.34 -4.38
CA GLY A 211 -17.52 -1.94 -3.96
C GLY A 211 -18.02 -1.69 -2.52
N ASN A 212 -18.50 -2.74 -1.84
CA ASN A 212 -18.88 -2.69 -0.42
C ASN A 212 -17.64 -2.57 0.49
N ARG A 213 -17.76 -1.76 1.53
CA ARG A 213 -16.73 -1.65 2.59
C ARG A 213 -17.06 -2.45 3.85
N CYS A 214 -18.17 -3.17 3.86
CA CYS A 214 -18.56 -4.07 4.93
C CYS A 214 -19.59 -5.08 4.42
N GLU A 215 -19.81 -6.15 5.18
CA GLU A 215 -20.70 -7.27 4.87
C GLU A 215 -22.14 -6.81 4.59
N ARG A 216 -22.62 -5.76 5.28
CA ARG A 216 -23.97 -5.21 5.05
C ARG A 216 -24.18 -4.73 3.61
N GLY A 217 -23.13 -4.16 2.99
CA GLY A 217 -23.19 -3.73 1.60
C GLY A 217 -23.43 -4.90 0.64
N ALA A 218 -22.81 -6.03 0.89
CA ALA A 218 -22.97 -7.26 0.12
C ALA A 218 -24.15 -8.15 0.55
N ASN A 219 -25.04 -7.66 1.40
CA ASN A 219 -26.19 -8.43 1.97
C ASN A 219 -25.75 -9.70 2.75
N LEU A 220 -24.49 -9.79 3.15
CA LEU A 220 -23.99 -10.90 3.93
C LEU A 220 -24.37 -10.74 5.41
N PRO A 221 -24.61 -11.86 6.14
CA PRO A 221 -24.86 -11.81 7.57
C PRO A 221 -23.64 -11.24 8.29
N MET A 222 -23.85 -10.34 9.23
CA MET A 222 -22.79 -9.82 10.07
C MET A 222 -22.32 -10.92 11.03
N THR A 223 -21.14 -11.43 10.81
CA THR A 223 -20.50 -12.47 11.64
C THR A 223 -19.86 -11.91 12.91
N SER A 224 -19.71 -10.59 13.02
CA SER A 224 -19.06 -9.97 14.17
C SER A 224 -19.99 -9.95 15.39
N LYS A 225 -19.53 -10.51 16.51
CA LYS A 225 -20.05 -10.16 17.84
C LYS A 225 -20.09 -8.63 17.92
N LYS A 226 -21.20 -8.05 18.42
CA LYS A 226 -21.28 -6.61 18.70
C LYS A 226 -20.17 -6.27 19.70
N LEU A 227 -19.04 -5.82 19.17
CA LEU A 227 -17.98 -5.25 19.99
C LEU A 227 -18.47 -3.90 20.54
N PRO A 228 -18.12 -3.55 21.78
CA PRO A 228 -18.45 -2.25 22.31
C PRO A 228 -17.84 -1.15 21.46
N ASN A 229 -18.59 -0.08 21.21
CA ASN A 229 -18.08 1.08 20.48
C ASN A 229 -17.16 1.90 21.39
N LEU A 230 -15.86 1.65 21.28
CA LEU A 230 -14.87 2.35 22.09
C LEU A 230 -14.75 3.85 21.74
N TYR A 231 -15.22 4.27 20.56
CA TYR A 231 -15.27 5.69 20.21
C TYR A 231 -16.29 6.44 21.05
N ASP A 232 -17.50 5.90 21.23
CA ASP A 232 -18.52 6.50 22.09
C ASP A 232 -18.05 6.54 23.54
N TYR A 233 -17.41 5.48 24.00
CA TYR A 233 -16.81 5.45 25.34
C TYR A 233 -15.72 6.53 25.48
N LYS A 234 -14.76 6.60 24.54
CA LYS A 234 -13.71 7.62 24.54
C LYS A 234 -14.29 9.03 24.51
N TYR A 235 -15.26 9.26 23.64
CA TYR A 235 -15.92 10.56 23.51
C TYR A 235 -16.61 10.98 24.82
N GLY A 236 -17.37 10.08 25.43
CA GLY A 236 -18.00 10.32 26.73
C GLY A 236 -16.99 10.61 27.85
N ARG A 237 -15.87 9.89 27.86
CA ARG A 237 -14.77 10.13 28.84
C ARG A 237 -14.10 11.47 28.66
N ILE A 238 -13.87 11.93 27.43
CA ILE A 238 -13.18 13.17 27.14
C ILE A 238 -14.10 14.38 27.40
N PHE A 239 -15.34 14.34 26.91
CA PHE A 239 -16.24 15.50 26.92
C PHE A 239 -17.35 15.43 27.98
N GLY A 240 -17.42 14.36 28.77
CA GLY A 240 -18.46 14.16 29.80
C GLY A 240 -18.28 14.98 31.09
N TYR A 241 -17.45 15.98 31.12
CA TYR A 241 -17.23 16.84 32.27
C TYR A 241 -18.42 17.81 32.46
N LYS A 242 -18.85 17.98 33.69
CA LYS A 242 -19.95 18.91 34.03
C LYS A 242 -19.39 20.33 34.19
N SER A 243 -19.93 21.24 33.42
CA SER A 243 -19.61 22.68 33.57
C SER A 243 -20.26 23.27 34.83
N LEU A 244 -19.67 24.37 35.35
CA LEU A 244 -20.29 25.16 36.40
C LEU A 244 -21.69 25.67 35.98
N SER A 245 -22.58 25.87 36.92
CA SER A 245 -23.80 26.62 36.65
C SER A 245 -23.49 28.07 36.29
N LYS A 246 -24.42 28.78 35.71
CA LYS A 246 -24.23 30.22 35.42
C LYS A 246 -23.99 31.03 36.70
N ASP A 247 -24.66 30.65 37.79
CA ASP A 247 -24.59 31.34 39.05
C ASP A 247 -23.24 31.12 39.78
N ASP A 248 -22.64 29.94 39.59
CA ASP A 248 -21.36 29.59 40.19
C ASP A 248 -20.17 30.10 39.35
N ALA A 249 -20.39 30.49 38.09
CA ALA A 249 -19.37 30.94 37.16
C ALA A 249 -19.01 32.42 37.36
N ARG A 250 -18.32 32.72 38.46
CA ARG A 250 -17.99 34.08 38.88
C ARG A 250 -17.19 34.89 37.84
N ARG A 251 -16.54 34.24 36.90
CA ARG A 251 -15.71 34.84 35.82
C ARG A 251 -16.33 34.79 34.45
N GLY A 252 -17.57 34.26 34.32
CA GLY A 252 -18.28 34.18 33.06
C GLY A 252 -18.01 32.86 32.32
N GLU A 253 -18.15 32.89 31.00
CA GLU A 253 -18.10 31.68 30.16
C GLU A 253 -16.84 31.65 29.28
N VAL A 254 -16.29 30.46 29.07
CA VAL A 254 -15.18 30.17 28.12
C VAL A 254 -15.63 29.07 27.16
N GLY A 255 -15.63 29.38 25.87
CA GLY A 255 -15.92 28.41 24.80
C GLY A 255 -14.68 27.60 24.43
N ILE A 256 -14.81 26.27 24.38
CA ILE A 256 -13.74 25.39 23.88
C ILE A 256 -14.27 24.65 22.65
N PRO A 257 -13.64 24.83 21.48
CA PRO A 257 -14.04 24.13 20.27
C PRO A 257 -13.61 22.65 20.31
N ARG A 258 -14.48 21.74 19.82
CA ARG A 258 -14.18 20.30 19.70
C ARG A 258 -13.41 19.97 18.45
N VAL A 259 -12.20 20.53 18.29
CA VAL A 259 -11.36 20.39 17.09
C VAL A 259 -9.92 20.01 17.44
N LEU A 260 -9.25 19.35 16.51
CA LEU A 260 -7.82 19.03 16.56
C LEU A 260 -7.39 18.42 17.91
N ASN A 261 -6.33 18.95 18.50
CA ASN A 261 -5.76 18.49 19.77
C ASN A 261 -6.66 18.72 21.00
N MET A 262 -7.75 19.49 20.87
CA MET A 262 -8.73 19.63 21.94
C MET A 262 -9.45 18.32 22.27
N TYR A 263 -9.50 17.37 21.32
CA TYR A 263 -9.97 16.02 21.59
C TYR A 263 -9.17 15.26 22.67
N GLU A 264 -7.93 15.62 22.90
CA GLU A 264 -7.09 14.99 23.91
C GLU A 264 -6.87 15.89 25.13
N ASN A 265 -6.79 17.20 24.90
CA ASN A 265 -6.44 18.17 25.92
C ASN A 265 -7.67 18.76 26.63
N TYR A 266 -8.89 18.48 26.19
CA TYR A 266 -10.12 19.02 26.80
C TYR A 266 -10.23 18.78 28.31
N PRO A 267 -9.96 17.57 28.86
CA PRO A 267 -10.05 17.34 30.30
C PRO A 267 -9.17 18.30 31.13
N PHE A 268 -7.96 18.58 30.62
CA PHE A 268 -7.04 19.53 31.25
C PHE A 268 -7.64 20.94 31.24
N TRP A 269 -8.02 21.44 30.05
CA TRP A 269 -8.53 22.80 29.92
C TRP A 269 -9.87 23.01 30.61
N HIS A 270 -10.76 22.04 30.57
CA HIS A 270 -12.01 22.07 31.33
C HIS A 270 -11.72 22.24 32.82
N THR A 271 -10.86 21.42 33.40
CA THR A 271 -10.51 21.46 34.81
C THR A 271 -9.85 22.80 35.17
N PHE A 272 -8.91 23.25 34.36
CA PHE A 272 -8.20 24.54 34.56
C PHE A 272 -9.17 25.72 34.62
N PHE A 273 -10.01 25.88 33.61
CA PHE A 273 -10.96 27.00 33.58
C PHE A 273 -12.04 26.88 34.67
N THR A 274 -12.51 25.68 34.95
CA THR A 274 -13.47 25.44 36.02
C THR A 274 -12.90 25.84 37.40
N GLN A 275 -11.65 25.48 37.69
CA GLN A 275 -10.97 25.86 38.94
C GLN A 275 -10.75 27.39 39.05
N LEU A 276 -10.59 28.06 37.91
CA LEU A 276 -10.52 29.51 37.88
C LEU A 276 -11.89 30.21 38.03
N GLY A 277 -13.01 29.45 38.08
CA GLY A 277 -14.36 30.00 38.24
C GLY A 277 -15.03 30.38 36.91
N PHE A 278 -14.61 29.77 35.77
CA PHE A 278 -15.29 29.94 34.49
C PHE A 278 -16.24 28.75 34.23
N ARG A 279 -17.36 29.01 33.59
CA ARG A 279 -18.18 28.02 32.97
C ARG A 279 -17.63 27.63 31.62
N VAL A 280 -17.28 26.36 31.43
CA VAL A 280 -16.79 25.88 30.15
C VAL A 280 -17.97 25.47 29.26
N VAL A 281 -18.01 25.98 28.03
CA VAL A 281 -19.03 25.68 27.03
C VAL A 281 -18.35 25.03 25.82
N LEU A 282 -18.87 23.88 25.40
CA LEU A 282 -18.40 23.17 24.20
C LEU A 282 -19.15 23.63 22.95
N SER A 283 -18.44 23.75 21.83
CA SER A 283 -19.05 23.97 20.50
C SER A 283 -19.78 22.74 19.99
#